data_b544635180283cc1d3baf8d240581113
#
_entry.id   b544635180283cc1d3baf8d240581113
#
_cell.length_a   1.000
_cell.length_b   1.000
_cell.length_c   1.000
_cell.angle_alpha   90.00
_cell.angle_beta   90.00
_cell.angle_gamma   90.00
#
_symmetry.space_group_name_H-M   'P 1'
#
loop_
_entity.id
_entity.type
_entity.pdbx_description
1 polymer ?
#
loop_
_entity_poly.entity_id
_entity_poly.type
_entity_poly.pdbx_seq_one_letter_code
_entity_poly.pdbx_strand_id
1 'polypeptide(L)'
;MFKSIKVALLAIVGLAFTATAYADFTFVSWGGAYTMSQQKAYIDTWDDRKNGISVENYNGGLGEVRAQVESGNVIWDVVDILPSDAIAGCDEGLFEELDWSTFPEAPGGVSYVDSIPENGTGSSGPISACAAPQIWWTYVVFFDPSAFPGKKPKRIKDFYDTKKFPGKRGIHTWASANLEMALVADGVKANKVYDVLETPEGIDRAFAKLDTIKDDVVFWSAGAQPLELVKSGEVVMSIAYNGRVGAAKLSEGANFDYIWEGQVLEGDWVAIVKGSPNKDEAIEFLKHATTCEAQAGQAKYITYGPLRTCGLDVIKENEPWFHTGVNVLEHMPNTKKKVKKSVFANPQFWADNGTEIGERFSAWMGK
;
A
#
# COMPACT_ATOMS: atom_id res chain seq x y z
N MET A 1 82.61 -20.83 26.39
CA MET A 1 82.32 -20.01 25.20
C MET A 1 80.83 -20.17 24.82
N PHE A 2 79.97 -19.34 25.34
CA PHE A 2 78.55 -19.34 25.01
C PHE A 2 78.24 -18.10 24.17
N LYS A 3 77.80 -18.32 22.90
CA LYS A 3 77.36 -17.25 21.98
C LYS A 3 75.94 -16.93 22.25
N SER A 4 75.64 -15.69 22.65
CA SER A 4 74.29 -15.17 22.80
C SER A 4 73.72 -14.80 21.44
N ILE A 5 72.61 -15.43 21.06
CA ILE A 5 71.81 -15.09 19.90
C ILE A 5 70.80 -14.04 20.35
N LYS A 6 70.91 -12.80 19.82
CA LYS A 6 69.89 -11.79 19.97
C LYS A 6 68.77 -12.00 18.92
N VAL A 7 67.61 -12.35 19.38
CA VAL A 7 66.40 -12.40 18.53
C VAL A 7 65.80 -10.99 18.52
N ALA A 8 65.76 -10.36 17.34
CA ALA A 8 65.05 -9.12 17.13
C ALA A 8 63.57 -9.42 16.81
N LEU A 9 62.66 -9.01 17.71
CA LEU A 9 61.22 -9.04 17.46
C LEU A 9 60.88 -7.84 16.55
N LEU A 10 60.50 -8.10 15.31
CA LEU A 10 59.84 -7.12 14.44
C LEU A 10 58.34 -7.07 14.83
N ALA A 11 57.89 -5.99 15.43
CA ALA A 11 56.47 -5.71 15.63
C ALA A 11 55.89 -5.20 14.31
N ILE A 12 55.11 -6.03 13.63
CA ILE A 12 54.29 -5.63 12.49
C ILE A 12 53.04 -4.94 13.07
N VAL A 13 53.01 -3.62 13.00
CA VAL A 13 51.79 -2.83 13.26
C VAL A 13 50.92 -3.00 12.02
N GLY A 14 49.96 -3.92 12.11
CA GLY A 14 48.88 -4.04 11.12
C GLY A 14 47.95 -2.84 11.23
N LEU A 15 48.00 -1.90 10.28
CA LEU A 15 46.91 -0.94 10.08
C LEU A 15 45.69 -1.74 9.62
N ALA A 16 44.76 -1.97 10.52
CA ALA A 16 43.42 -2.39 10.17
C ALA A 16 42.73 -1.21 9.46
N PHE A 17 42.72 -1.24 8.13
CA PHE A 17 41.72 -0.45 7.38
C PHE A 17 40.36 -1.01 7.72
N THR A 18 39.65 -0.37 8.64
CA THR A 18 38.21 -0.54 8.76
C THR A 18 37.63 0.06 7.49
N ALA A 19 37.39 -0.79 6.47
CA ALA A 19 36.44 -0.44 5.43
C ALA A 19 35.11 -0.20 6.15
N THR A 20 34.68 1.04 6.26
CA THR A 20 33.30 1.35 6.52
C THR A 20 32.51 0.74 5.37
N ALA A 21 31.95 -0.45 5.58
CA ALA A 21 30.89 -0.94 4.72
C ALA A 21 29.80 0.11 4.80
N TYR A 22 29.63 0.88 3.75
CA TYR A 22 28.40 1.67 3.60
C TYR A 22 27.28 0.65 3.63
N ALA A 23 26.34 0.82 4.55
CA ALA A 23 25.14 0.02 4.57
C ALA A 23 24.45 0.18 3.22
N ASP A 24 24.08 -0.94 2.60
CA ASP A 24 23.27 -0.91 1.39
C ASP A 24 21.98 -0.14 1.70
N PHE A 25 21.52 0.68 0.75
CA PHE A 25 20.24 1.38 0.88
C PHE A 25 19.10 0.34 0.89
N THR A 26 18.23 0.39 1.87
CA THR A 26 17.12 -0.57 2.00
C THR A 26 15.77 0.10 1.75
N PHE A 27 15.08 -0.36 0.72
CA PHE A 27 13.70 -0.02 0.41
C PHE A 27 12.76 -1.15 0.84
N VAL A 28 11.75 -0.83 1.64
CA VAL A 28 10.81 -1.82 2.20
C VAL A 28 9.43 -1.64 1.61
N SER A 29 8.80 -2.73 1.16
CA SER A 29 7.55 -2.73 0.43
C SER A 29 6.63 -3.91 0.82
N TRP A 30 5.49 -4.04 0.13
CA TRP A 30 4.41 -4.99 0.43
C TRP A 30 4.48 -6.33 -0.33
N GLY A 31 5.56 -6.58 -1.06
CA GLY A 31 5.78 -7.85 -1.77
C GLY A 31 5.01 -8.04 -3.07
N GLY A 32 5.40 -9.10 -3.80
CA GLY A 32 4.74 -9.57 -5.02
C GLY A 32 4.74 -8.55 -6.16
N ALA A 33 3.64 -8.51 -6.91
CA ALA A 33 3.50 -7.62 -8.07
C ALA A 33 3.64 -6.14 -7.73
N TYR A 34 3.31 -5.75 -6.49
CA TYR A 34 3.45 -4.38 -6.04
C TYR A 34 4.91 -3.97 -5.92
N THR A 35 5.71 -4.70 -5.15
CA THR A 35 7.16 -4.46 -5.04
C THR A 35 7.85 -4.52 -6.41
N MET A 36 7.47 -5.49 -7.25
CA MET A 36 8.01 -5.57 -8.62
C MET A 36 7.70 -4.30 -9.44
N SER A 37 6.51 -3.72 -9.28
CA SER A 37 6.14 -2.48 -9.98
C SER A 37 6.98 -1.27 -9.53
N GLN A 38 7.27 -1.19 -8.23
CA GLN A 38 8.13 -0.15 -7.67
C GLN A 38 9.61 -0.36 -8.06
N GLN A 39 10.07 -1.62 -8.05
CA GLN A 39 11.41 -1.95 -8.56
C GLN A 39 11.58 -1.40 -9.99
N LYS A 40 10.61 -1.64 -10.88
CA LYS A 40 10.65 -1.23 -12.28
C LYS A 40 10.50 0.27 -12.49
N ALA A 41 9.69 0.94 -11.66
CA ALA A 41 9.34 2.34 -11.87
C ALA A 41 10.21 3.32 -11.08
N TYR A 42 10.72 2.91 -9.93
CA TYR A 42 11.46 3.79 -9.02
C TYR A 42 12.94 3.39 -8.93
N ILE A 43 13.22 2.11 -8.68
CA ILE A 43 14.59 1.66 -8.40
C ILE A 43 15.40 1.48 -9.68
N ASP A 44 14.84 0.78 -10.69
CA ASP A 44 15.55 0.53 -11.96
C ASP A 44 15.75 1.82 -12.79
N THR A 45 14.95 2.88 -12.51
CA THR A 45 15.02 4.17 -13.22
C THR A 45 15.78 5.25 -12.47
N TRP A 46 16.28 4.94 -11.28
CA TRP A 46 17.05 5.90 -10.49
C TRP A 46 18.56 5.77 -10.74
N ASP A 47 19.06 6.64 -11.61
CA ASP A 47 20.46 6.60 -12.06
C ASP A 47 21.44 7.26 -11.07
N ASP A 48 20.94 8.16 -10.19
CA ASP A 48 21.77 8.93 -9.24
C ASP A 48 22.10 8.20 -7.94
N ARG A 49 21.74 6.91 -7.84
CA ARG A 49 22.02 6.09 -6.66
C ARG A 49 23.52 5.96 -6.39
N LYS A 50 23.90 6.11 -5.13
CA LYS A 50 25.30 5.97 -4.68
C LYS A 50 25.64 4.54 -4.28
N ASN A 51 24.65 3.80 -3.78
CA ASN A 51 24.80 2.46 -3.21
C ASN A 51 23.92 1.43 -3.94
N GLY A 52 24.17 0.16 -3.72
CA GLY A 52 23.22 -0.90 -4.07
C GLY A 52 21.93 -0.73 -3.28
N ILE A 53 20.79 -1.09 -3.89
CA ILE A 53 19.49 -1.04 -3.21
C ILE A 53 19.06 -2.46 -2.88
N SER A 54 18.90 -2.73 -1.58
CA SER A 54 18.23 -3.92 -1.08
C SER A 54 16.74 -3.68 -1.02
N VAL A 55 15.95 -4.67 -1.43
CA VAL A 55 14.49 -4.59 -1.36
C VAL A 55 13.99 -5.65 -0.39
N GLU A 56 13.32 -5.20 0.66
CA GLU A 56 12.68 -6.06 1.64
C GLU A 56 11.16 -5.96 1.55
N ASN A 57 10.47 -6.94 2.12
CA ASN A 57 9.01 -6.93 2.18
C ASN A 57 8.55 -7.17 3.60
N TYR A 58 7.47 -6.48 3.99
CA TYR A 58 6.86 -6.62 5.30
C TYR A 58 5.32 -6.71 5.20
N ASN A 59 4.66 -6.86 6.32
CA ASN A 59 3.19 -7.00 6.37
C ASN A 59 2.48 -5.76 6.98
N GLY A 60 3.17 -4.62 7.01
CA GLY A 60 2.63 -3.36 7.53
C GLY A 60 2.74 -3.20 9.04
N GLY A 61 2.25 -2.05 9.52
CA GLY A 61 2.30 -1.65 10.92
C GLY A 61 3.63 -1.04 11.35
N LEU A 62 3.64 -0.43 12.53
CA LEU A 62 4.77 0.33 13.06
C LEU A 62 5.74 -0.50 13.92
N GLY A 63 5.43 -1.78 14.20
CA GLY A 63 6.18 -2.57 15.17
C GLY A 63 7.66 -2.69 14.87
N GLU A 64 8.03 -3.07 13.63
CA GLU A 64 9.42 -3.22 13.23
C GLU A 64 10.14 -1.88 13.09
N VAL A 65 9.45 -0.85 12.59
CA VAL A 65 10.01 0.52 12.50
C VAL A 65 10.33 1.03 13.91
N ARG A 66 9.38 0.90 14.84
CA ARG A 66 9.56 1.32 16.23
C ARG A 66 10.73 0.61 16.90
N ALA A 67 10.85 -0.70 16.75
CA ALA A 67 11.94 -1.49 17.30
C ALA A 67 13.32 -1.02 16.81
N GLN A 68 13.44 -0.68 15.52
CA GLN A 68 14.69 -0.17 14.95
C GLN A 68 15.03 1.22 15.48
N VAL A 69 14.07 2.15 15.51
CA VAL A 69 14.27 3.52 16.00
C VAL A 69 14.62 3.54 17.48
N GLU A 70 13.87 2.82 18.33
CA GLU A 70 14.08 2.75 19.77
C GLU A 70 15.43 2.10 20.13
N SER A 71 15.88 1.10 19.39
CA SER A 71 17.18 0.47 19.60
C SER A 71 18.35 1.28 19.08
N GLY A 72 18.10 2.29 18.25
CA GLY A 72 19.14 3.04 17.52
C GLY A 72 19.88 2.24 16.48
N ASN A 73 19.35 1.08 16.08
CA ASN A 73 19.91 0.20 15.04
C ASN A 73 18.96 0.17 13.84
N VAL A 74 18.97 1.26 13.07
CA VAL A 74 18.10 1.43 11.89
C VAL A 74 18.79 0.81 10.69
N ILE A 75 18.13 -0.18 10.07
CA ILE A 75 18.56 -0.89 8.87
C ILE A 75 17.62 -0.66 7.68
N TRP A 76 16.45 -0.09 7.89
CA TRP A 76 15.53 0.33 6.87
C TRP A 76 15.69 1.82 6.59
N ASP A 77 15.84 2.20 5.33
CA ASP A 77 15.96 3.60 4.94
C ASP A 77 14.63 4.20 4.52
N VAL A 78 13.96 3.54 3.60
CA VAL A 78 12.62 3.96 3.10
C VAL A 78 11.65 2.82 3.28
N VAL A 79 10.48 3.14 3.85
CA VAL A 79 9.38 2.20 4.02
C VAL A 79 8.13 2.70 3.30
N ASP A 80 7.52 1.81 2.53
CA ASP A 80 6.20 1.99 1.94
C ASP A 80 5.14 1.71 3.01
N ILE A 81 4.22 2.64 3.25
CA ILE A 81 3.41 2.64 4.46
C ILE A 81 1.98 3.15 4.19
N LEU A 82 1.02 2.62 4.94
CA LEU A 82 -0.34 3.15 4.91
C LEU A 82 -0.42 4.55 5.50
N PRO A 83 -1.29 5.42 5.00
CA PRO A 83 -1.44 6.78 5.49
C PRO A 83 -1.73 6.88 6.99
N SER A 84 -2.53 5.97 7.55
CA SER A 84 -2.83 5.93 8.99
C SER A 84 -1.58 5.65 9.84
N ASP A 85 -0.76 4.67 9.41
CA ASP A 85 0.49 4.36 10.09
C ASP A 85 1.52 5.48 9.90
N ALA A 86 1.53 6.14 8.74
CA ALA A 86 2.39 7.28 8.48
C ALA A 86 2.07 8.46 9.41
N ILE A 87 0.79 8.74 9.66
CA ILE A 87 0.35 9.78 10.60
C ILE A 87 0.78 9.39 12.00
N ALA A 88 0.39 8.22 12.50
CA ALA A 88 0.72 7.77 13.84
C ALA A 88 2.25 7.70 14.07
N GLY A 89 2.99 7.15 13.12
CA GLY A 89 4.45 7.05 13.21
C GLY A 89 5.16 8.42 13.14
N CYS A 90 4.60 9.40 12.43
CA CYS A 90 5.11 10.78 12.43
C CYS A 90 4.92 11.43 13.82
N ASP A 91 3.73 11.27 14.42
CA ASP A 91 3.43 11.78 15.76
C ASP A 91 4.30 11.11 16.85
N GLU A 92 4.64 9.84 16.67
CA GLU A 92 5.57 9.10 17.53
C GLU A 92 7.06 9.44 17.27
N GLY A 93 7.38 10.22 16.24
CA GLY A 93 8.76 10.56 15.86
C GLY A 93 9.55 9.41 15.23
N LEU A 94 8.87 8.46 14.60
CA LEU A 94 9.47 7.29 13.95
C LEU A 94 9.97 7.55 12.53
N PHE A 95 9.60 8.68 11.93
CA PHE A 95 9.96 9.07 10.58
C PHE A 95 10.66 10.42 10.54
N GLU A 96 11.44 10.67 9.48
CA GLU A 96 12.05 11.96 9.25
C GLU A 96 11.01 12.93 8.66
N GLU A 97 11.04 14.19 9.14
CA GLU A 97 10.27 15.26 8.51
C GLU A 97 10.85 15.63 7.14
N LEU A 98 9.97 15.90 6.18
CA LEU A 98 10.29 16.19 4.80
C LEU A 98 10.00 17.68 4.47
N ASP A 99 10.97 18.33 3.85
CA ASP A 99 10.79 19.68 3.33
C ASP A 99 10.18 19.62 1.92
N TRP A 100 8.86 19.75 1.86
CA TRP A 100 8.07 19.69 0.61
C TRP A 100 8.47 20.72 -0.42
N SER A 101 9.09 21.85 -0.02
CA SER A 101 9.56 22.87 -0.95
C SER A 101 10.71 22.41 -1.84
N THR A 102 11.38 21.31 -1.44
CA THR A 102 12.50 20.70 -2.20
C THR A 102 12.07 19.58 -3.14
N PHE A 103 10.79 19.19 -3.09
CA PHE A 103 10.25 18.12 -3.93
C PHE A 103 9.92 18.62 -5.34
N PRO A 104 9.93 17.73 -6.36
CA PRO A 104 9.75 18.14 -7.75
C PRO A 104 8.37 18.75 -7.99
N GLU A 105 8.35 19.93 -8.60
CA GLU A 105 7.13 20.57 -9.09
C GLU A 105 6.48 19.73 -10.20
N ALA A 106 5.18 19.86 -10.36
CA ALA A 106 4.46 19.37 -11.54
C ALA A 106 4.56 20.38 -12.70
N PRO A 107 4.25 19.99 -13.94
CA PRO A 107 4.21 20.88 -15.09
C PRO A 107 3.41 22.16 -14.81
N GLY A 108 3.95 23.30 -15.25
CA GLY A 108 3.35 24.60 -15.00
C GLY A 108 3.73 25.25 -13.68
N GLY A 109 4.73 24.74 -12.95
CA GLY A 109 5.20 25.29 -11.68
C GLY A 109 4.25 25.02 -10.52
N VAL A 110 3.44 23.95 -10.61
CA VAL A 110 2.55 23.52 -9.52
C VAL A 110 3.39 22.81 -8.47
N SER A 111 3.33 23.26 -7.23
CA SER A 111 4.10 22.64 -6.13
C SER A 111 3.78 21.17 -5.97
N TYR A 112 4.69 20.41 -5.34
CA TYR A 112 4.45 19.00 -5.04
C TYR A 112 3.11 18.81 -4.30
N VAL A 113 2.88 19.60 -3.24
CA VAL A 113 1.67 19.54 -2.42
C VAL A 113 0.40 19.84 -3.23
N ASP A 114 0.40 20.91 -4.04
CA ASP A 114 -0.77 21.31 -4.81
C ASP A 114 -1.07 20.34 -5.99
N SER A 115 -0.10 19.51 -6.36
CA SER A 115 -0.28 18.49 -7.40
C SER A 115 -0.98 17.21 -6.90
N ILE A 116 -1.20 17.10 -5.59
CA ILE A 116 -1.90 15.99 -4.94
C ILE A 116 -3.38 16.38 -4.81
N PRO A 117 -4.32 15.56 -5.31
CA PRO A 117 -5.73 15.89 -5.22
C PRO A 117 -6.23 15.87 -3.77
N GLU A 118 -7.14 16.79 -3.45
CA GLU A 118 -7.73 16.97 -2.10
C GLU A 118 -8.23 15.67 -1.46
N ASN A 119 -8.80 14.77 -2.26
CA ASN A 119 -9.27 13.46 -1.79
C ASN A 119 -8.15 12.40 -1.69
N GLY A 120 -6.93 12.70 -2.16
CA GLY A 120 -5.79 11.78 -2.20
C GLY A 120 -5.24 11.44 -0.83
N THR A 121 -5.55 12.28 0.13
CA THR A 121 -5.03 12.19 1.49
C THR A 121 -6.14 12.26 2.54
N GLY A 122 -7.42 12.38 2.12
CA GLY A 122 -8.54 12.68 3.03
C GLY A 122 -8.61 14.16 3.45
N SER A 123 -7.64 14.99 3.02
CA SER A 123 -7.59 16.44 3.22
C SER A 123 -6.81 17.12 2.08
N SER A 124 -6.86 18.43 1.97
CA SER A 124 -6.07 19.19 1.01
C SER A 124 -4.57 19.12 1.37
N GLY A 125 -3.77 18.51 0.48
CA GLY A 125 -2.32 18.37 0.63
C GLY A 125 -1.88 17.13 1.42
N PRO A 126 -0.57 16.93 1.67
CA PRO A 126 -0.07 15.83 2.47
C PRO A 126 -0.53 15.99 3.92
N ILE A 127 -1.18 14.97 4.47
CA ILE A 127 -1.66 14.96 5.86
C ILE A 127 -0.47 14.83 6.81
N SER A 128 0.56 14.08 6.44
CA SER A 128 1.75 13.87 7.25
C SER A 128 2.92 14.71 6.73
N ALA A 129 3.65 15.35 7.65
CA ALA A 129 4.91 16.02 7.33
C ALA A 129 6.05 15.01 7.03
N CYS A 130 5.86 13.71 7.33
CA CYS A 130 6.91 12.70 7.31
C CYS A 130 6.81 11.70 6.16
N ALA A 131 5.75 11.70 5.35
CA ALA A 131 5.57 10.68 4.32
C ALA A 131 5.04 11.27 3.02
N ALA A 132 5.61 10.82 1.91
CA ALA A 132 5.31 11.28 0.56
C ALA A 132 4.24 10.38 -0.09
N PRO A 133 3.07 10.94 -0.45
CA PRO A 133 2.05 10.22 -1.20
C PRO A 133 2.53 9.74 -2.57
N GLN A 134 2.27 8.47 -2.93
CA GLN A 134 2.73 7.91 -4.20
C GLN A 134 1.60 7.40 -5.10
N ILE A 135 0.71 6.54 -4.62
CA ILE A 135 -0.32 5.90 -5.43
C ILE A 135 -1.70 5.92 -4.80
N TRP A 136 -2.71 5.76 -5.68
CA TRP A 136 -4.06 5.33 -5.36
C TRP A 136 -4.23 3.84 -5.60
N TRP A 137 -4.78 3.16 -4.62
CA TRP A 137 -5.22 1.79 -4.72
C TRP A 137 -6.61 1.62 -4.09
N THR A 138 -7.19 0.45 -4.16
CA THR A 138 -8.49 0.20 -3.53
C THR A 138 -8.63 -1.24 -3.08
N TYR A 139 -9.32 -1.43 -1.97
CA TYR A 139 -9.99 -2.69 -1.72
C TYR A 139 -11.22 -2.80 -2.61
N VAL A 140 -11.34 -3.92 -3.29
CA VAL A 140 -12.43 -4.19 -4.23
C VAL A 140 -12.88 -5.64 -4.11
N VAL A 141 -14.18 -5.90 -4.28
CA VAL A 141 -14.66 -7.27 -4.43
C VAL A 141 -14.36 -7.75 -5.85
N PHE A 142 -13.77 -8.93 -5.97
CA PHE A 142 -13.56 -9.61 -7.26
C PHE A 142 -14.02 -11.08 -7.21
N PHE A 143 -14.18 -11.68 -8.38
CA PHE A 143 -14.63 -13.05 -8.53
C PHE A 143 -14.23 -13.62 -9.90
N ASP A 144 -14.23 -14.95 -10.04
CA ASP A 144 -14.20 -15.60 -11.35
C ASP A 144 -15.63 -15.68 -11.88
N PRO A 145 -15.94 -15.07 -13.05
CA PRO A 145 -17.27 -15.16 -13.65
C PRO A 145 -17.77 -16.58 -13.94
N SER A 146 -16.89 -17.55 -14.08
CA SER A 146 -17.26 -18.96 -14.33
C SER A 146 -17.93 -19.62 -13.10
N ALA A 147 -17.64 -19.11 -11.89
CA ALA A 147 -18.34 -19.56 -10.69
C ALA A 147 -19.84 -19.22 -10.68
N PHE A 148 -20.29 -18.33 -11.58
CA PHE A 148 -21.66 -17.86 -11.67
C PHE A 148 -22.22 -18.04 -13.10
N PRO A 149 -22.57 -19.27 -13.52
CA PRO A 149 -23.04 -19.53 -14.89
C PRO A 149 -24.36 -18.84 -15.24
N GLY A 150 -25.15 -18.46 -14.21
CA GLY A 150 -26.38 -17.70 -14.37
C GLY A 150 -26.20 -16.20 -14.15
N LYS A 151 -26.88 -15.65 -13.16
CA LYS A 151 -26.77 -14.23 -12.78
C LYS A 151 -25.48 -13.95 -12.05
N LYS A 152 -24.65 -13.05 -12.59
CA LYS A 152 -23.40 -12.61 -11.97
C LYS A 152 -23.65 -11.57 -10.88
N PRO A 153 -22.81 -11.53 -9.81
CA PRO A 153 -22.84 -10.47 -8.82
C PRO A 153 -22.43 -9.13 -9.47
N LYS A 154 -23.03 -8.01 -9.02
CA LYS A 154 -22.80 -6.68 -9.61
C LYS A 154 -22.71 -5.56 -8.58
N ARG A 155 -23.18 -5.79 -7.36
CA ARG A 155 -23.29 -4.79 -6.31
C ARG A 155 -22.61 -5.30 -5.04
N ILE A 156 -22.14 -4.39 -4.22
CA ILE A 156 -21.50 -4.75 -2.95
C ILE A 156 -22.41 -5.62 -2.06
N LYS A 157 -23.71 -5.38 -2.04
CA LYS A 157 -24.67 -6.20 -1.31
C LYS A 157 -24.72 -7.66 -1.80
N ASP A 158 -24.37 -7.94 -3.07
CA ASP A 158 -24.35 -9.29 -3.61
C ASP A 158 -23.20 -10.12 -2.97
N PHE A 159 -22.13 -9.48 -2.49
CA PHE A 159 -21.08 -10.13 -1.69
C PHE A 159 -21.63 -10.67 -0.36
N TYR A 160 -22.57 -9.99 0.27
CA TYR A 160 -23.17 -10.38 1.54
C TYR A 160 -24.44 -11.24 1.39
N ASP A 161 -24.87 -11.57 0.16
CA ASP A 161 -26.04 -12.40 -0.11
C ASP A 161 -25.63 -13.83 -0.47
N THR A 162 -25.30 -14.64 0.57
CA THR A 162 -24.87 -16.04 0.40
C THR A 162 -26.00 -16.97 -0.05
N LYS A 163 -27.27 -16.52 0.07
CA LYS A 163 -28.44 -17.27 -0.43
C LYS A 163 -28.56 -17.16 -1.94
N LYS A 164 -28.39 -15.95 -2.48
CA LYS A 164 -28.47 -15.70 -3.92
C LYS A 164 -27.21 -16.08 -4.66
N PHE A 165 -26.05 -15.91 -4.04
CA PHE A 165 -24.72 -16.23 -4.53
C PHE A 165 -24.04 -17.17 -3.54
N PRO A 166 -24.39 -18.47 -3.53
CA PRO A 166 -23.87 -19.42 -2.54
C PRO A 166 -22.35 -19.63 -2.68
N GLY A 167 -21.70 -19.95 -1.57
CA GLY A 167 -20.27 -20.22 -1.48
C GLY A 167 -19.55 -19.25 -0.54
N LYS A 168 -18.29 -19.53 -0.22
CA LYS A 168 -17.50 -18.77 0.76
C LYS A 168 -17.02 -17.43 0.23
N ARG A 169 -16.65 -16.54 1.15
CA ARG A 169 -16.15 -15.17 0.93
C ARG A 169 -14.76 -15.01 1.50
N GLY A 170 -13.83 -14.48 0.71
CA GLY A 170 -12.51 -14.08 1.19
C GLY A 170 -12.54 -12.65 1.74
N ILE A 171 -12.12 -12.46 3.00
CA ILE A 171 -11.96 -11.12 3.59
C ILE A 171 -10.60 -11.00 4.28
N HIS A 172 -10.09 -9.78 4.36
CA HIS A 172 -8.83 -9.48 5.05
C HIS A 172 -8.96 -9.63 6.56
N THR A 173 -7.85 -9.94 7.23
CA THR A 173 -7.76 -9.99 8.70
C THR A 173 -7.76 -8.62 9.38
N TRP A 174 -7.73 -7.51 8.63
CA TRP A 174 -7.84 -6.15 9.16
C TRP A 174 -9.31 -5.69 9.18
N ALA A 175 -9.64 -4.83 10.13
CA ALA A 175 -10.97 -4.24 10.24
C ALA A 175 -11.25 -3.24 9.10
N SER A 176 -10.21 -2.47 8.71
CA SER A 176 -10.29 -1.49 7.62
C SER A 176 -10.74 -2.15 6.31
N ALA A 177 -11.48 -1.44 5.52
CA ALA A 177 -12.23 -1.85 4.35
C ALA A 177 -13.38 -2.84 4.64
N ASN A 178 -13.24 -3.80 5.54
CA ASN A 178 -14.31 -4.73 5.87
C ASN A 178 -15.51 -4.03 6.51
N LEU A 179 -15.26 -3.09 7.45
CA LEU A 179 -16.34 -2.34 8.12
C LEU A 179 -17.01 -1.34 7.16
N GLU A 180 -16.22 -0.62 6.36
CA GLU A 180 -16.75 0.33 5.37
C GLU A 180 -17.61 -0.37 4.33
N MET A 181 -17.12 -1.47 3.76
CA MET A 181 -17.86 -2.26 2.77
C MET A 181 -19.13 -2.86 3.36
N ALA A 182 -19.10 -3.31 4.62
CA ALA A 182 -20.26 -3.82 5.33
C ALA A 182 -21.34 -2.74 5.46
N LEU A 183 -20.97 -1.52 5.85
CA LEU A 183 -21.91 -0.38 5.96
C LEU A 183 -22.50 0.01 4.61
N VAL A 184 -21.69 0.05 3.53
CA VAL A 184 -22.23 0.32 2.19
C VAL A 184 -23.20 -0.78 1.76
N ALA A 185 -22.88 -2.04 2.02
CA ALA A 185 -23.79 -3.18 1.73
C ALA A 185 -25.07 -3.13 2.54
N ASP A 186 -25.03 -2.53 3.74
CA ASP A 186 -26.18 -2.30 4.61
C ASP A 186 -26.95 -1.00 4.29
N GLY A 187 -26.57 -0.31 3.21
CA GLY A 187 -27.30 0.84 2.66
C GLY A 187 -26.80 2.21 3.09
N VAL A 188 -25.69 2.31 3.83
CA VAL A 188 -25.04 3.59 4.12
C VAL A 188 -24.45 4.15 2.81
N LYS A 189 -24.67 5.44 2.55
CA LYS A 189 -24.04 6.10 1.41
C LYS A 189 -22.52 6.14 1.60
N ALA A 190 -21.75 5.88 0.55
CA ALA A 190 -20.28 5.81 0.61
C ALA A 190 -19.65 7.05 1.27
N ASN A 191 -20.15 8.26 0.96
CA ASN A 191 -19.65 9.51 1.56
C ASN A 191 -20.16 9.78 2.99
N LYS A 192 -20.86 8.82 3.62
CA LYS A 192 -21.39 8.90 4.99
C LYS A 192 -20.89 7.75 5.87
N VAL A 193 -19.98 6.94 5.35
CA VAL A 193 -19.50 5.75 6.06
C VAL A 193 -18.75 6.16 7.33
N TYR A 194 -17.87 7.14 7.27
CA TYR A 194 -17.13 7.58 8.45
C TYR A 194 -17.98 8.37 9.45
N ASP A 195 -18.99 9.14 9.00
CA ASP A 195 -19.97 9.76 9.91
C ASP A 195 -20.70 8.69 10.77
N VAL A 196 -20.83 7.47 10.23
CA VAL A 196 -21.43 6.33 10.94
C VAL A 196 -20.39 5.62 11.81
N LEU A 197 -19.17 5.37 11.30
CA LEU A 197 -18.10 4.68 12.04
C LEU A 197 -17.58 5.49 13.25
N GLU A 198 -17.75 6.81 13.27
CA GLU A 198 -17.41 7.66 14.42
C GLU A 198 -18.32 7.40 15.64
N THR A 199 -19.36 6.56 15.49
CA THR A 199 -20.27 6.23 16.59
C THR A 199 -20.15 4.74 16.97
N PRO A 200 -20.26 4.38 18.27
CA PRO A 200 -20.28 2.99 18.73
C PRO A 200 -21.39 2.16 18.04
N GLU A 201 -22.58 2.74 17.88
CA GLU A 201 -23.71 2.10 17.21
C GLU A 201 -23.44 1.83 15.72
N GLY A 202 -22.68 2.71 15.07
CA GLY A 202 -22.27 2.54 13.68
C GLY A 202 -21.24 1.43 13.53
N ILE A 203 -20.31 1.31 14.44
CA ILE A 203 -19.36 0.19 14.49
C ILE A 203 -20.13 -1.12 14.73
N ASP A 204 -21.06 -1.15 15.70
CA ASP A 204 -21.93 -2.30 15.96
C ASP A 204 -22.74 -2.72 14.72
N ARG A 205 -23.26 -1.76 13.98
CA ARG A 205 -23.97 -1.97 12.71
C ARG A 205 -23.09 -2.63 11.66
N ALA A 206 -21.83 -2.20 11.53
CA ALA A 206 -20.88 -2.80 10.60
C ALA A 206 -20.60 -4.27 10.96
N PHE A 207 -20.36 -4.57 12.24
CA PHE A 207 -20.16 -5.95 12.73
C PHE A 207 -21.42 -6.80 12.52
N ALA A 208 -22.62 -6.28 12.82
CA ALA A 208 -23.86 -7.00 12.58
C ALA A 208 -24.06 -7.37 11.09
N LYS A 209 -23.57 -6.51 10.18
CA LYS A 209 -23.58 -6.85 8.76
C LYS A 209 -22.55 -7.93 8.41
N LEU A 210 -21.36 -7.92 9.00
CA LEU A 210 -20.36 -8.96 8.84
C LEU A 210 -20.85 -10.31 9.41
N ASP A 211 -21.59 -10.31 10.52
CA ASP A 211 -22.21 -11.50 11.10
C ASP A 211 -23.10 -12.26 10.12
N THR A 212 -23.72 -11.55 9.14
CA THR A 212 -24.58 -12.20 8.14
C THR A 212 -23.86 -13.16 7.20
N ILE A 213 -22.52 -13.12 7.16
CA ILE A 213 -21.68 -14.00 6.31
C ILE A 213 -20.63 -14.76 7.12
N LYS A 214 -20.62 -14.64 8.45
CA LYS A 214 -19.54 -15.13 9.33
C LYS A 214 -19.18 -16.60 9.09
N ASP A 215 -20.17 -17.46 8.95
CA ASP A 215 -19.97 -18.89 8.74
C ASP A 215 -19.41 -19.23 7.35
N ASP A 216 -19.50 -18.30 6.42
CA ASP A 216 -19.04 -18.45 5.03
C ASP A 216 -17.73 -17.70 4.76
N VAL A 217 -16.98 -17.24 5.79
CA VAL A 217 -15.77 -16.45 5.62
C VAL A 217 -14.52 -17.32 5.61
N VAL A 218 -13.61 -17.00 4.72
CA VAL A 218 -12.19 -17.42 4.73
C VAL A 218 -11.34 -16.17 4.89
N PHE A 219 -10.51 -16.13 5.93
CA PHE A 219 -9.62 -14.99 6.19
C PHE A 219 -8.31 -15.12 5.44
N TRP A 220 -7.80 -14.00 4.97
CA TRP A 220 -6.48 -13.89 4.36
C TRP A 220 -5.71 -12.69 4.93
N SER A 221 -4.38 -12.76 4.97
CA SER A 221 -3.50 -11.70 5.46
C SER A 221 -2.48 -11.22 4.42
N ALA A 222 -2.03 -12.09 3.52
CA ALA A 222 -1.08 -11.72 2.48
C ALA A 222 -1.80 -11.43 1.16
N GLY A 223 -1.40 -10.34 0.48
CA GLY A 223 -2.11 -9.81 -0.69
C GLY A 223 -2.18 -10.74 -1.92
N ALA A 224 -1.41 -11.83 -1.98
CA ALA A 224 -1.53 -12.85 -3.03
C ALA A 224 -2.61 -13.91 -2.73
N GLN A 225 -2.91 -14.13 -1.44
CA GLN A 225 -3.82 -15.20 -1.01
C GLN A 225 -5.24 -15.12 -1.62
N PRO A 226 -5.91 -13.95 -1.69
CA PRO A 226 -7.27 -13.89 -2.24
C PRO A 226 -7.36 -14.37 -3.69
N LEU A 227 -6.30 -14.17 -4.50
CA LEU A 227 -6.27 -14.62 -5.88
C LEU A 227 -6.27 -16.15 -5.94
N GLU A 228 -5.46 -16.80 -5.10
CA GLU A 228 -5.38 -18.27 -5.03
C GLU A 228 -6.67 -18.87 -4.48
N LEU A 229 -7.29 -18.25 -3.47
CA LEU A 229 -8.58 -18.68 -2.93
C LEU A 229 -9.69 -18.67 -3.98
N VAL A 230 -9.72 -17.66 -4.86
CA VAL A 230 -10.70 -17.59 -5.96
C VAL A 230 -10.33 -18.55 -7.10
N LYS A 231 -9.04 -18.64 -7.49
CA LYS A 231 -8.57 -19.57 -8.53
C LYS A 231 -8.83 -21.04 -8.16
N SER A 232 -8.65 -21.40 -6.91
CA SER A 232 -8.91 -22.77 -6.40
C SER A 232 -10.40 -23.10 -6.23
N GLY A 233 -11.26 -22.07 -6.24
CA GLY A 233 -12.69 -22.22 -5.95
C GLY A 233 -13.01 -22.40 -4.46
N GLU A 234 -12.04 -22.20 -3.56
CA GLU A 234 -12.28 -22.22 -2.12
C GLU A 234 -13.22 -21.11 -1.69
N VAL A 235 -13.11 -19.93 -2.32
CA VAL A 235 -14.08 -18.84 -2.21
C VAL A 235 -14.62 -18.48 -3.59
N VAL A 236 -15.88 -18.06 -3.65
CA VAL A 236 -16.50 -17.63 -4.92
C VAL A 236 -16.35 -16.14 -5.18
N MET A 237 -16.15 -15.35 -4.14
CA MET A 237 -15.84 -13.93 -4.18
C MET A 237 -14.86 -13.58 -3.08
N SER A 238 -13.98 -12.63 -3.32
CA SER A 238 -13.07 -12.13 -2.29
C SER A 238 -12.94 -10.62 -2.37
N ILE A 239 -12.73 -9.97 -1.23
CA ILE A 239 -12.12 -8.64 -1.18
C ILE A 239 -10.64 -8.83 -1.51
N ALA A 240 -10.05 -7.92 -2.28
CA ALA A 240 -8.62 -7.91 -2.60
C ALA A 240 -8.16 -6.51 -3.00
N TYR A 241 -6.86 -6.35 -3.15
CA TYR A 241 -6.23 -5.14 -3.70
C TYR A 241 -6.37 -5.15 -5.23
N ASN A 242 -7.00 -4.11 -5.81
CA ASN A 242 -7.30 -4.06 -7.25
C ASN A 242 -6.07 -4.25 -8.14
N GLY A 243 -4.92 -3.73 -7.76
CA GLY A 243 -3.70 -3.82 -8.55
C GLY A 243 -3.21 -5.25 -8.74
N ARG A 244 -3.26 -6.07 -7.69
CA ARG A 244 -2.88 -7.50 -7.77
C ARG A 244 -3.85 -8.29 -8.64
N VAL A 245 -5.16 -8.04 -8.50
CA VAL A 245 -6.18 -8.64 -9.37
C VAL A 245 -5.99 -8.17 -10.81
N GLY A 246 -5.68 -6.88 -11.03
CA GLY A 246 -5.40 -6.32 -12.34
C GLY A 246 -4.15 -6.89 -12.99
N ALA A 247 -3.05 -7.05 -12.24
CA ALA A 247 -1.83 -7.67 -12.74
C ALA A 247 -2.09 -9.12 -13.18
N ALA A 248 -2.77 -9.92 -12.37
CA ALA A 248 -3.15 -11.29 -12.74
C ALA A 248 -4.04 -11.31 -14.00
N LYS A 249 -4.98 -10.37 -14.11
CA LYS A 249 -5.86 -10.27 -15.29
C LYS A 249 -5.12 -9.87 -16.55
N LEU A 250 -4.26 -8.85 -16.49
CA LEU A 250 -3.64 -8.23 -17.65
C LEU A 250 -2.32 -8.86 -18.08
N SER A 251 -1.58 -9.46 -17.13
CA SER A 251 -0.29 -10.11 -17.42
C SER A 251 -0.39 -11.63 -17.51
N GLU A 252 -1.29 -12.25 -16.71
CA GLU A 252 -1.41 -13.70 -16.61
C GLU A 252 -2.66 -14.25 -17.31
N GLY A 253 -3.56 -13.37 -17.79
CA GLY A 253 -4.80 -13.77 -18.47
C GLY A 253 -5.86 -14.37 -17.53
N ALA A 254 -5.80 -14.08 -16.22
CA ALA A 254 -6.79 -14.57 -15.27
C ALA A 254 -8.19 -14.05 -15.57
N ASN A 255 -9.19 -14.95 -15.53
CA ASN A 255 -10.59 -14.63 -15.80
C ASN A 255 -11.25 -14.04 -14.57
N PHE A 256 -10.88 -12.81 -14.19
CA PHE A 256 -11.46 -12.10 -13.06
C PHE A 256 -12.36 -10.94 -13.48
N ASP A 257 -13.39 -10.67 -12.69
CA ASP A 257 -14.25 -9.50 -12.81
C ASP A 257 -14.42 -8.80 -11.46
N TYR A 258 -14.88 -7.55 -11.46
CA TYR A 258 -14.91 -6.68 -10.29
C TYR A 258 -16.31 -6.20 -9.94
N ILE A 259 -16.54 -5.97 -8.64
CA ILE A 259 -17.62 -5.14 -8.13
C ILE A 259 -17.02 -3.84 -7.61
N TRP A 260 -17.03 -2.79 -8.43
CA TRP A 260 -16.49 -1.48 -8.07
C TRP A 260 -17.37 -0.65 -7.12
N GLU A 261 -18.67 -1.01 -6.96
CA GLU A 261 -19.54 -0.34 -6.02
C GLU A 261 -19.11 -0.66 -4.60
N GLY A 262 -18.91 0.38 -3.79
CA GLY A 262 -18.50 0.24 -2.39
C GLY A 262 -17.01 -0.09 -2.21
N GLN A 263 -16.19 0.03 -3.27
CA GLN A 263 -14.75 -0.04 -3.11
C GLN A 263 -14.25 1.00 -2.10
N VAL A 264 -13.18 0.67 -1.37
CA VAL A 264 -12.55 1.61 -0.44
C VAL A 264 -11.23 2.07 -1.06
N LEU A 265 -11.21 3.32 -1.53
CA LEU A 265 -10.05 3.98 -2.10
C LEU A 265 -9.13 4.45 -1.00
N GLU A 266 -7.85 4.14 -1.14
CA GLU A 266 -6.81 4.52 -0.20
C GLU A 266 -5.54 4.92 -0.94
N GLY A 267 -4.76 5.80 -0.34
CA GLY A 267 -3.40 6.09 -0.79
C GLY A 267 -2.40 5.08 -0.25
N ASP A 268 -1.22 5.06 -0.84
CA ASP A 268 -0.04 4.43 -0.25
C ASP A 268 1.11 5.44 -0.30
N TRP A 269 1.86 5.55 0.78
CA TRP A 269 2.85 6.59 1.00
C TRP A 269 4.23 5.97 1.25
N VAL A 270 5.27 6.76 1.13
CA VAL A 270 6.65 6.36 1.45
C VAL A 270 7.25 7.31 2.49
N ALA A 271 7.87 6.76 3.50
CA ALA A 271 8.49 7.49 4.59
C ALA A 271 9.96 7.10 4.77
N ILE A 272 10.77 8.02 5.31
CA ILE A 272 12.15 7.75 5.69
C ILE A 272 12.17 7.39 7.18
N VAL A 273 12.75 6.25 7.52
CA VAL A 273 12.84 5.80 8.90
C VAL A 273 13.77 6.73 9.68
N LYS A 274 13.34 7.18 10.87
CA LYS A 274 14.11 8.07 11.74
C LYS A 274 15.43 7.45 12.14
N GLY A 275 16.53 8.18 11.88
CA GLY A 275 17.87 7.69 12.17
C GLY A 275 18.47 6.79 11.08
N SER A 276 17.86 6.72 9.88
CA SER A 276 18.44 6.05 8.72
C SER A 276 19.87 6.55 8.47
N PRO A 277 20.84 5.62 8.29
CA PRO A 277 22.23 6.00 7.96
C PRO A 277 22.36 6.62 6.56
N ASN A 278 21.38 6.40 5.68
CA ASN A 278 21.34 6.88 4.30
C ASN A 278 20.29 7.99 4.08
N LYS A 279 19.94 8.77 5.13
CA LYS A 279 18.89 9.78 5.10
C LYS A 279 18.94 10.70 3.87
N ASP A 280 20.12 11.25 3.54
CA ASP A 280 20.23 12.19 2.42
C ASP A 280 19.97 11.49 1.08
N GLU A 281 20.43 10.27 0.91
CA GLU A 281 20.17 9.44 -0.27
C GLU A 281 18.68 9.05 -0.33
N ALA A 282 18.06 8.76 0.81
CA ALA A 282 16.64 8.46 0.91
C ALA A 282 15.77 9.66 0.50
N ILE A 283 16.16 10.89 0.84
CA ILE A 283 15.46 12.11 0.39
C ILE A 283 15.51 12.23 -1.14
N GLU A 284 16.68 12.04 -1.75
CA GLU A 284 16.83 12.09 -3.21
C GLU A 284 16.07 10.96 -3.90
N PHE A 285 16.05 9.76 -3.31
CA PHE A 285 15.20 8.66 -3.79
C PHE A 285 13.70 9.03 -3.75
N LEU A 286 13.21 9.59 -2.64
CA LEU A 286 11.82 10.02 -2.55
C LEU A 286 11.48 11.09 -3.59
N LYS A 287 12.36 12.06 -3.81
CA LYS A 287 12.17 13.08 -4.86
C LYS A 287 12.05 12.43 -6.24
N HIS A 288 12.88 11.44 -6.56
CA HIS A 288 12.79 10.68 -7.81
C HIS A 288 11.50 9.86 -7.90
N ALA A 289 11.19 9.05 -6.88
CA ALA A 289 10.03 8.15 -6.86
C ALA A 289 8.69 8.90 -6.91
N THR A 290 8.68 10.16 -6.49
CA THR A 290 7.47 11.02 -6.48
C THR A 290 7.36 11.96 -7.68
N THR A 291 8.23 11.85 -8.70
CA THR A 291 8.03 12.55 -9.98
C THR A 291 6.75 12.08 -10.67
N CYS A 292 6.20 12.90 -11.54
CA CYS A 292 5.02 12.53 -12.34
C CYS A 292 5.28 11.29 -13.18
N GLU A 293 6.46 11.19 -13.77
CA GLU A 293 6.91 10.11 -14.63
C GLU A 293 7.11 8.80 -13.85
N ALA A 294 7.73 8.85 -12.67
CA ALA A 294 7.95 7.66 -11.84
C ALA A 294 6.63 7.08 -11.34
N GLN A 295 5.73 7.92 -10.82
CA GLN A 295 4.40 7.47 -10.40
C GLN A 295 3.57 6.93 -11.57
N ALA A 296 3.62 7.56 -12.76
CA ALA A 296 3.03 7.02 -13.97
C ALA A 296 3.68 5.72 -14.40
N GLY A 297 5.01 5.61 -14.26
CA GLY A 297 5.81 4.43 -14.59
C GLY A 297 5.37 3.17 -13.84
N GLN A 298 4.96 3.30 -12.57
CA GLN A 298 4.46 2.18 -11.79
C GLN A 298 3.19 1.57 -12.41
N ALA A 299 2.31 2.40 -12.97
CA ALA A 299 1.10 1.95 -13.64
C ALA A 299 1.33 1.14 -14.93
N LYS A 300 2.58 1.04 -15.43
CA LYS A 300 2.93 0.09 -16.49
C LYS A 300 2.89 -1.36 -16.03
N TYR A 301 3.01 -1.61 -14.75
CA TYR A 301 3.19 -2.96 -14.19
C TYR A 301 2.10 -3.39 -13.21
N ILE A 302 1.33 -2.42 -12.68
CA ILE A 302 0.22 -2.69 -11.76
C ILE A 302 -0.91 -1.68 -11.98
N THR A 303 -2.18 -2.07 -11.77
CA THR A 303 -3.33 -1.21 -12.08
C THR A 303 -3.67 -0.25 -10.94
N TYR A 304 -2.65 0.29 -10.28
CA TYR A 304 -2.77 1.40 -9.34
C TYR A 304 -2.66 2.74 -10.08
N GLY A 305 -3.27 3.77 -9.55
CA GLY A 305 -3.19 5.10 -10.14
C GLY A 305 -2.12 5.95 -9.49
N PRO A 306 -1.41 6.82 -10.22
CA PRO A 306 -0.55 7.81 -9.59
C PRO A 306 -1.38 8.72 -8.67
N LEU A 307 -0.82 9.11 -7.54
CA LEU A 307 -1.51 9.98 -6.61
C LEU A 307 -1.43 11.43 -7.07
N ARG A 308 -0.32 11.83 -7.68
CA ARG A 308 -0.21 13.15 -8.33
C ARG A 308 -1.02 13.19 -9.63
N THR A 309 -1.76 14.27 -9.85
CA THR A 309 -2.60 14.45 -11.06
C THR A 309 -1.79 14.45 -12.35
N CYS A 310 -0.58 15.02 -12.35
CA CYS A 310 0.32 15.05 -13.49
C CYS A 310 0.74 13.65 -13.97
N GLY A 311 0.92 12.68 -13.04
CA GLY A 311 1.20 11.31 -13.43
C GLY A 311 0.05 10.66 -14.20
N LEU A 312 -1.20 11.02 -13.87
CA LEU A 312 -2.36 10.56 -14.63
C LEU A 312 -2.40 11.16 -16.04
N ASP A 313 -1.94 12.40 -16.20
CA ASP A 313 -1.87 13.03 -17.52
C ASP A 313 -0.78 12.40 -18.39
N VAL A 314 0.39 12.05 -17.82
CA VAL A 314 1.43 11.27 -18.51
C VAL A 314 0.84 9.95 -19.07
N ILE A 315 0.02 9.25 -18.28
CA ILE A 315 -0.60 8.00 -18.72
C ILE A 315 -1.57 8.25 -19.88
N LYS A 316 -2.47 9.25 -19.75
CA LYS A 316 -3.49 9.57 -20.77
C LYS A 316 -2.87 9.93 -22.13
N GLU A 317 -1.76 10.65 -22.11
CA GLU A 317 -1.06 11.08 -23.32
C GLU A 317 -0.31 9.96 -24.03
N ASN A 318 -0.01 8.86 -23.32
CA ASN A 318 0.83 7.77 -23.80
C ASN A 318 0.13 6.40 -23.85
N GLU A 319 -1.20 6.34 -23.78
CA GLU A 319 -1.93 5.07 -23.90
C GLU A 319 -1.74 4.41 -25.30
N PRO A 320 -1.64 3.07 -25.38
CA PRO A 320 -1.76 2.07 -24.30
C PRO A 320 -0.51 2.03 -23.42
N TRP A 321 -0.68 2.25 -22.12
CA TRP A 321 0.42 2.46 -21.18
C TRP A 321 0.93 1.19 -20.48
N PHE A 322 0.04 0.21 -20.25
CA PHE A 322 0.43 -1.03 -19.58
C PHE A 322 1.44 -1.83 -20.41
N HIS A 323 2.41 -2.50 -19.78
CA HIS A 323 3.51 -3.19 -20.44
C HIS A 323 3.08 -4.27 -21.46
N THR A 324 1.84 -4.77 -21.35
CA THR A 324 1.25 -5.71 -22.32
C THR A 324 0.50 -5.02 -23.47
N GLY A 325 0.55 -3.71 -23.57
CA GLY A 325 -0.13 -2.93 -24.62
C GLY A 325 -1.63 -2.72 -24.40
N VAL A 326 -2.08 -2.78 -23.13
CA VAL A 326 -3.47 -2.56 -22.75
C VAL A 326 -3.66 -1.13 -22.22
N ASN A 327 -4.84 -0.53 -22.45
CA ASN A 327 -5.22 0.72 -21.83
C ASN A 327 -5.44 0.53 -20.33
N VAL A 328 -4.50 1.02 -19.49
CA VAL A 328 -4.54 0.79 -18.04
C VAL A 328 -5.61 1.63 -17.33
N LEU A 329 -6.00 2.77 -17.89
CA LEU A 329 -7.00 3.67 -17.28
C LEU A 329 -8.34 2.97 -17.01
N GLU A 330 -8.73 2.03 -17.88
CA GLU A 330 -9.95 1.25 -17.69
C GLU A 330 -9.91 0.34 -16.46
N HIS A 331 -8.72 0.00 -16.00
CA HIS A 331 -8.47 -0.91 -14.88
C HIS A 331 -8.10 -0.20 -13.57
N MET A 332 -7.82 1.10 -13.62
CA MET A 332 -7.51 1.90 -12.43
C MET A 332 -8.75 2.14 -11.57
N PRO A 333 -8.59 2.26 -10.22
CA PRO A 333 -9.70 2.45 -9.30
C PRO A 333 -10.27 3.87 -9.31
N ASN A 334 -9.45 4.87 -9.63
CA ASN A 334 -9.70 6.31 -9.48
C ASN A 334 -10.31 6.98 -10.72
N THR A 335 -10.93 6.21 -11.63
CA THR A 335 -11.66 6.81 -12.76
C THR A 335 -12.93 7.51 -12.30
N LYS A 336 -13.31 8.62 -12.97
CA LYS A 336 -14.49 9.44 -12.63
C LYS A 336 -15.78 8.65 -12.41
N LYS A 337 -15.98 7.53 -13.12
CA LYS A 337 -17.16 6.68 -12.99
C LYS A 337 -17.11 5.84 -11.71
N LYS A 338 -15.94 5.30 -11.35
CA LYS A 338 -15.77 4.39 -10.22
C LYS A 338 -15.80 5.16 -8.90
N VAL A 339 -15.11 6.30 -8.80
CA VAL A 339 -15.03 7.10 -7.57
C VAL A 339 -16.39 7.60 -7.05
N LYS A 340 -17.38 7.76 -7.91
CA LYS A 340 -18.73 8.21 -7.49
C LYS A 340 -19.42 7.32 -6.45
N LYS A 341 -19.01 6.06 -6.36
CA LYS A 341 -19.60 5.06 -5.44
C LYS A 341 -18.56 4.45 -4.52
N SER A 342 -17.40 5.10 -4.41
CA SER A 342 -16.31 4.68 -3.56
C SER A 342 -16.42 5.32 -2.19
N VAL A 343 -15.99 4.59 -1.19
CA VAL A 343 -15.58 5.17 0.09
C VAL A 343 -14.14 5.65 -0.09
N PHE A 344 -13.85 6.86 0.35
CA PHE A 344 -12.46 7.30 0.51
C PHE A 344 -12.04 6.95 1.93
N ALA A 345 -10.96 6.20 2.09
CA ALA A 345 -10.42 5.89 3.40
C ALA A 345 -10.14 7.19 4.18
N ASN A 346 -10.41 7.15 5.48
CA ASN A 346 -10.07 8.24 6.38
C ASN A 346 -8.87 7.81 7.24
N PRO A 347 -7.64 8.19 6.85
CA PRO A 347 -6.45 7.75 7.55
C PRO A 347 -6.38 8.28 8.98
N GLN A 348 -6.90 9.49 9.26
CA GLN A 348 -6.94 10.02 10.61
C GLN A 348 -7.86 9.19 11.51
N PHE A 349 -9.04 8.81 11.00
CA PHE A 349 -9.95 7.93 11.74
C PHE A 349 -9.26 6.61 12.14
N TRP A 350 -8.53 6.00 11.20
CA TRP A 350 -7.83 4.74 11.45
C TRP A 350 -6.58 4.92 12.33
N ALA A 351 -5.87 6.05 12.24
CA ALA A 351 -4.79 6.38 13.15
C ALA A 351 -5.29 6.49 14.60
N ASP A 352 -6.44 7.14 14.79
CA ASP A 352 -7.00 7.40 16.14
C ASP A 352 -7.70 6.17 16.75
N ASN A 353 -8.37 5.33 15.90
CA ASN A 353 -9.29 4.29 16.39
C ASN A 353 -8.86 2.87 15.99
N GLY A 354 -7.84 2.74 15.12
CA GLY A 354 -7.48 1.47 14.48
C GLY A 354 -7.09 0.37 15.46
N THR A 355 -6.43 0.72 16.57
CA THR A 355 -6.02 -0.26 17.60
C THR A 355 -7.24 -0.89 18.26
N GLU A 356 -8.16 -0.09 18.81
CA GLU A 356 -9.35 -0.60 19.52
C GLU A 356 -10.26 -1.39 18.59
N ILE A 357 -10.54 -0.85 17.39
CA ILE A 357 -11.40 -1.51 16.41
C ILE A 357 -10.72 -2.81 15.91
N GLY A 358 -9.40 -2.82 15.73
CA GLY A 358 -8.60 -3.96 15.33
C GLY A 358 -8.65 -5.11 16.36
N GLU A 359 -8.53 -4.79 17.64
CA GLU A 359 -8.70 -5.76 18.74
C GLU A 359 -10.09 -6.39 18.73
N ARG A 360 -11.12 -5.55 18.57
CA ARG A 360 -12.50 -6.01 18.45
C ARG A 360 -12.71 -6.91 17.22
N PHE A 361 -12.12 -6.56 16.09
CA PHE A 361 -12.19 -7.35 14.85
C PHE A 361 -11.47 -8.69 15.03
N SER A 362 -10.31 -8.70 15.67
CA SER A 362 -9.57 -9.92 16.01
C SER A 362 -10.38 -10.84 16.91
N ALA A 363 -11.03 -10.28 17.94
CA ALA A 363 -11.95 -11.05 18.80
C ALA A 363 -13.18 -11.58 18.01
N TRP A 364 -13.68 -10.82 17.05
CA TRP A 364 -14.77 -11.26 16.17
C TRP A 364 -14.33 -12.40 15.26
N MET A 365 -13.13 -12.36 14.69
CA MET A 365 -12.59 -13.47 13.87
C MET A 365 -12.48 -14.77 14.63
N GLY A 366 -12.16 -14.73 15.93
CA GLY A 366 -11.99 -15.92 16.79
C GLY A 366 -13.29 -16.58 17.28
N LYS A 367 -14.44 -15.92 17.11
CA LYS A 367 -15.77 -16.48 17.44
C LYS A 367 -16.28 -17.38 16.32
#